data_8992edea1fc677ae34c1f11fb66e9056
#
_entry.id   8992edea1fc677ae34c1f11fb66e9056
#
_cell.length_a   1.000
_cell.length_b   1.000
_cell.length_c   1.000
_cell.angle_alpha   90.00
_cell.angle_beta   90.00
_cell.angle_gamma   90.00
#
_symmetry.space_group_name_H-M   'P 1'
#
loop_
_entity.id
_entity.type
_entity.pdbx_description
1 polymer ?
#
loop_
_entity_poly.entity_id
_entity_poly.type
_entity_poly.pdbx_seq_one_letter_code
_entity_poly.pdbx_strand_id
1 'polypeptide(L)'
;KSDASNVNMPKFFELFRDFVFSVALFMVVLFYIAVIACVVNGHMDVVLEKSGNNIWFIYPFLQGLQFAAGMSVLIYGVRQFIAEITAAFVAISEKYIPNSKPAVDCPAIFPFAPTAVLIGFVGSFLGGLVAMAIMVAMHSSTIMIPAAGICFFSGGTCGVFGNIHGGWKGAFVGSFIVGLALT
;
A
#
# COMPACT_ATOMS: atom_id res chain seq x y z
N LYS A 1 -13.74 -5.51 20.45
CA LYS A 1 -13.32 -4.98 19.13
C LYS A 1 -12.08 -5.76 18.73
N SER A 2 -12.13 -6.50 17.62
CA SER A 2 -11.00 -7.25 17.07
C SER A 2 -10.09 -6.27 16.32
N ASP A 3 -9.17 -5.66 17.04
CA ASP A 3 -8.14 -4.81 16.47
C ASP A 3 -7.17 -5.66 15.64
N ALA A 4 -6.72 -5.15 14.49
CA ALA A 4 -5.78 -5.84 13.62
C ALA A 4 -4.42 -6.13 14.31
N SER A 5 -4.09 -5.37 15.36
CA SER A 5 -2.88 -5.59 16.18
C SER A 5 -2.96 -6.79 17.13
N ASN A 6 -4.18 -7.29 17.44
CA ASN A 6 -4.43 -8.36 18.41
C ASN A 6 -4.61 -9.75 17.76
N VAL A 7 -4.27 -9.91 16.50
CA VAL A 7 -4.24 -11.23 15.87
C VAL A 7 -3.05 -12.00 16.44
N ASN A 8 -3.33 -13.06 17.25
CA ASN A 8 -2.31 -13.96 17.77
C ASN A 8 -1.60 -14.68 16.59
N MET A 9 -0.51 -14.08 16.13
CA MET A 9 0.29 -14.64 15.05
C MET A 9 1.40 -15.52 15.65
N PRO A 10 1.69 -16.72 15.06
CA PRO A 10 2.83 -17.54 15.45
C PRO A 10 4.14 -16.73 15.30
N LYS A 11 5.17 -17.09 16.08
CA LYS A 11 6.45 -16.37 16.16
C LYS A 11 7.13 -16.05 14.82
N PHE A 12 6.83 -16.85 13.78
CA PHE A 12 7.30 -16.61 12.42
C PHE A 12 6.73 -15.29 11.82
N PHE A 13 5.54 -14.90 12.24
CA PHE A 13 4.88 -13.67 11.79
C PHE A 13 5.30 -12.41 12.59
N GLU A 14 6.17 -12.57 13.59
CA GLU A 14 6.71 -11.42 14.32
C GLU A 14 7.57 -10.51 13.41
N LEU A 15 8.18 -11.08 12.36
CA LEU A 15 8.82 -10.36 11.27
C LEU A 15 7.85 -9.44 10.49
N PHE A 16 6.56 -9.76 10.45
CA PHE A 16 5.53 -8.91 9.83
C PHE A 16 5.13 -7.68 10.67
N ARG A 17 5.65 -7.55 11.88
CA ARG A 17 5.51 -6.31 12.67
C ARG A 17 6.38 -5.18 12.11
N ASP A 18 7.45 -5.51 11.39
CA ASP A 18 8.21 -4.50 10.65
C ASP A 18 7.46 -4.18 9.35
N PHE A 19 7.05 -2.91 9.25
CA PHE A 19 6.30 -2.40 8.11
C PHE A 19 7.06 -2.59 6.79
N VAL A 20 8.35 -2.26 6.77
CA VAL A 20 9.18 -2.32 5.57
C VAL A 20 9.35 -3.75 5.09
N PHE A 21 9.61 -4.67 6.03
CA PHE A 21 9.74 -6.09 5.72
C PHE A 21 8.43 -6.68 5.17
N SER A 22 7.31 -6.35 5.77
CA SER A 22 6.00 -6.81 5.33
C SER A 22 5.66 -6.32 3.92
N VAL A 23 5.93 -5.05 3.64
CA VAL A 23 5.74 -4.47 2.29
C VAL A 23 6.68 -5.13 1.28
N ALA A 24 7.95 -5.34 1.63
CA ALA A 24 8.92 -6.02 0.77
C ALA A 24 8.43 -7.41 0.38
N LEU A 25 8.07 -8.22 1.36
CA LEU A 25 7.61 -9.59 1.12
C LEU A 25 6.34 -9.64 0.26
N PHE A 26 5.37 -8.78 0.59
CA PHE A 26 4.12 -8.72 -0.15
C PHE A 26 4.35 -8.30 -1.61
N MET A 27 5.17 -7.28 -1.85
CA MET A 27 5.48 -6.82 -3.20
C MET A 27 6.27 -7.86 -3.99
N VAL A 28 7.22 -8.55 -3.37
CA VAL A 28 7.95 -9.65 -4.01
C VAL A 28 6.96 -10.72 -4.50
N VAL A 29 6.05 -11.17 -3.63
CA VAL A 29 5.03 -12.16 -3.99
C VAL A 29 4.14 -11.66 -5.13
N LEU A 30 3.71 -10.40 -5.10
CA LEU A 30 2.88 -9.78 -6.13
C LEU A 30 3.60 -9.76 -7.49
N PHE A 31 4.87 -9.34 -7.52
CA PHE A 31 5.65 -9.31 -8.74
C PHE A 31 5.91 -10.72 -9.29
N TYR A 32 6.12 -11.73 -8.44
CA TYR A 32 6.22 -13.12 -8.88
C TYR A 32 4.91 -13.60 -9.51
N ILE A 33 3.77 -13.33 -8.89
CA ILE A 33 2.44 -13.67 -9.45
C ILE A 33 2.27 -13.01 -10.82
N ALA A 34 2.61 -11.73 -10.96
CA ALA A 34 2.52 -11.01 -12.22
C ALA A 34 3.41 -11.60 -13.31
N VAL A 35 4.66 -11.92 -13.00
CA VAL A 35 5.60 -12.55 -13.94
C VAL A 35 5.13 -13.94 -14.35
N ILE A 36 4.67 -14.76 -13.39
CA ILE A 36 4.13 -16.11 -13.68
C ILE A 36 2.90 -15.99 -14.59
N ALA A 37 2.00 -15.04 -14.33
CA ALA A 37 0.84 -14.80 -15.17
C ALA A 37 1.24 -14.39 -16.59
N CYS A 38 2.24 -13.53 -16.77
CA CYS A 38 2.76 -13.18 -18.09
C CYS A 38 3.36 -14.40 -18.83
N VAL A 39 4.14 -15.23 -18.14
CA VAL A 39 4.76 -16.43 -18.71
C VAL A 39 3.69 -17.44 -19.14
N VAL A 40 2.68 -17.69 -18.30
CA VAL A 40 1.57 -18.62 -18.60
C VAL A 40 0.75 -18.16 -19.81
N ASN A 41 0.56 -16.84 -19.96
CA ASN A 41 -0.14 -16.27 -21.11
C ASN A 41 0.74 -16.14 -22.38
N GLY A 42 1.97 -16.66 -22.38
CA GLY A 42 2.85 -16.69 -23.55
C GLY A 42 3.58 -15.36 -23.83
N HIS A 43 3.51 -14.39 -22.93
CA HIS A 43 4.17 -13.07 -23.06
C HIS A 43 5.57 -13.06 -22.40
N MET A 44 6.38 -14.07 -22.68
CA MET A 44 7.75 -14.18 -22.15
C MET A 44 8.68 -13.07 -22.68
N ASP A 45 8.44 -12.61 -23.88
CA ASP A 45 9.13 -11.49 -24.55
C ASP A 45 9.05 -10.20 -23.72
N VAL A 46 7.87 -9.88 -23.20
CA VAL A 46 7.67 -8.70 -22.33
C VAL A 46 8.47 -8.81 -21.05
N VAL A 47 8.52 -10.01 -20.44
CA VAL A 47 9.30 -10.25 -19.22
C VAL A 47 10.79 -10.11 -19.49
N LEU A 48 11.28 -10.65 -20.61
CA LEU A 48 12.68 -10.55 -21.00
C LEU A 48 13.09 -9.11 -21.33
N GLU A 49 12.25 -8.37 -22.04
CA GLU A 49 12.48 -6.95 -22.32
C GLU A 49 12.59 -6.12 -21.03
N LYS A 50 11.67 -6.33 -20.08
CA LYS A 50 11.66 -5.61 -18.80
C LYS A 50 12.77 -6.05 -17.84
N SER A 51 13.20 -7.31 -17.89
CA SER A 51 14.32 -7.80 -17.08
C SER A 51 15.67 -7.28 -17.57
N GLY A 52 15.76 -6.84 -18.82
CA GLY A 52 17.00 -6.35 -19.43
C GLY A 52 18.09 -7.41 -19.40
N ASN A 53 19.22 -7.11 -18.75
CA ASN A 53 20.35 -8.02 -18.64
C ASN A 53 20.25 -8.97 -17.42
N ASN A 54 19.17 -8.90 -16.63
CA ASN A 54 18.97 -9.74 -15.45
C ASN A 54 18.24 -11.03 -15.82
N ILE A 55 18.48 -12.08 -15.03
CA ILE A 55 17.75 -13.33 -15.15
C ILE A 55 16.29 -13.05 -14.81
N TRP A 56 15.35 -13.44 -15.68
CA TRP A 56 13.91 -13.20 -15.54
C TRP A 56 13.33 -13.61 -14.18
N PHE A 57 13.94 -14.61 -13.53
CA PHE A 57 13.53 -15.07 -12.19
C PHE A 57 13.97 -14.13 -11.06
N ILE A 58 15.09 -13.43 -11.20
CA ILE A 58 15.63 -12.48 -10.20
C ILE A 58 14.92 -11.12 -10.32
N TYR A 59 14.43 -10.79 -11.50
CA TYR A 59 13.77 -9.52 -11.78
C TYR A 59 12.62 -9.17 -10.79
N PRO A 60 11.61 -10.03 -10.55
CA PRO A 60 10.52 -9.72 -9.61
C PRO A 60 11.01 -9.53 -8.18
N PHE A 61 12.04 -10.26 -7.75
CA PHE A 61 12.65 -10.09 -6.44
C PHE A 61 13.29 -8.71 -6.28
N LEU A 62 14.08 -8.28 -7.27
CA LEU A 62 14.69 -6.96 -7.26
C LEU A 62 13.64 -5.85 -7.28
N GLN A 63 12.57 -5.97 -8.06
CA GLN A 63 11.49 -5.00 -8.12
C GLN A 63 10.77 -4.86 -6.78
N GLY A 64 10.51 -5.97 -6.11
CA GLY A 64 9.90 -5.95 -4.76
C GLY A 64 10.79 -5.27 -3.73
N LEU A 65 12.10 -5.54 -3.76
CA LEU A 65 13.06 -4.89 -2.86
C LEU A 65 13.23 -3.39 -3.17
N GLN A 66 13.27 -3.01 -4.45
CA GLN A 66 13.33 -1.60 -4.85
C GLN A 66 12.11 -0.82 -4.38
N PHE A 67 10.91 -1.40 -4.49
CA PHE A 67 9.69 -0.79 -3.97
C PHE A 67 9.78 -0.59 -2.46
N ALA A 68 10.19 -1.60 -1.70
CA ALA A 68 10.33 -1.52 -0.25
C ALA A 68 11.39 -0.49 0.18
N ALA A 69 12.52 -0.43 -0.52
CA ALA A 69 13.54 0.57 -0.27
C ALA A 69 13.03 1.99 -0.53
N GLY A 70 12.32 2.21 -1.65
CA GLY A 70 11.67 3.48 -1.95
C GLY A 70 10.66 3.90 -0.87
N MET A 71 9.83 2.97 -0.41
CA MET A 71 8.89 3.21 0.68
C MET A 71 9.57 3.55 2.00
N SER A 72 10.68 2.88 2.31
CA SER A 72 11.49 3.16 3.50
C SER A 72 12.03 4.59 3.51
N VAL A 73 12.61 5.01 2.39
CA VAL A 73 13.13 6.38 2.21
C VAL A 73 12.01 7.41 2.30
N LEU A 74 10.87 7.12 1.67
CA LEU A 74 9.70 7.99 1.69
C LEU A 74 9.19 8.19 3.12
N ILE A 75 8.96 7.12 3.87
CA ILE A 75 8.46 7.19 5.26
C ILE A 75 9.44 7.95 6.15
N TYR A 76 10.74 7.72 5.98
CA TYR A 76 11.77 8.44 6.73
C TYR A 76 11.75 9.94 6.39
N GLY A 77 11.69 10.31 5.11
CA GLY A 77 11.60 11.68 4.66
C GLY A 77 10.35 12.40 5.17
N VAL A 78 9.18 11.73 5.09
CA VAL A 78 7.92 12.27 5.61
C VAL A 78 7.97 12.49 7.13
N ARG A 79 8.58 11.59 7.90
CA ARG A 79 8.72 11.78 9.35
C ARG A 79 9.54 13.03 9.68
N GLN A 80 10.65 13.26 8.98
CA GLN A 80 11.45 14.48 9.18
C GLN A 80 10.68 15.73 8.77
N PHE A 81 10.03 15.71 7.61
CA PHE A 81 9.23 16.82 7.12
C PHE A 81 8.09 17.19 8.10
N ILE A 82 7.38 16.19 8.64
CA ILE A 82 6.31 16.42 9.63
C ILE A 82 6.85 17.02 10.92
N ALA A 83 8.03 16.61 11.38
CA ALA A 83 8.65 17.18 12.57
C ALA A 83 8.88 18.69 12.41
N GLU A 84 9.44 19.12 11.28
CA GLU A 84 9.68 20.54 10.98
C GLU A 84 8.38 21.33 10.79
N ILE A 85 7.43 20.78 10.03
CA ILE A 85 6.12 21.42 9.83
C ILE A 85 5.38 21.56 11.16
N THR A 86 5.39 20.53 12.00
CA THR A 86 4.70 20.59 13.29
C THR A 86 5.29 21.69 14.18
N ALA A 87 6.61 21.83 14.22
CA ALA A 87 7.27 22.90 14.96
C ALA A 87 6.85 24.28 14.43
N ALA A 88 6.81 24.47 13.11
CA ALA A 88 6.35 25.72 12.49
C ALA A 88 4.86 26.01 12.79
N PHE A 89 3.99 24.99 12.72
CA PHE A 89 2.57 25.15 13.05
C PHE A 89 2.32 25.47 14.51
N VAL A 90 3.09 24.89 15.45
CA VAL A 90 3.01 25.24 16.87
C VAL A 90 3.32 26.72 17.06
N ALA A 91 4.40 27.23 16.47
CA ALA A 91 4.77 28.64 16.54
C ALA A 91 3.70 29.57 15.94
N ILE A 92 3.08 29.17 14.82
CA ILE A 92 1.98 29.93 14.19
C ILE A 92 0.71 29.88 15.08
N SER A 93 0.40 28.70 15.65
CA SER A 93 -0.76 28.53 16.51
C SER A 93 -0.68 29.41 17.76
N GLU A 94 0.49 29.51 18.36
CA GLU A 94 0.69 30.37 19.56
C GLU A 94 0.54 31.85 19.26
N LYS A 95 0.91 32.30 18.05
CA LYS A 95 0.99 33.72 17.73
C LYS A 95 -0.18 34.27 16.90
N TYR A 96 -0.71 33.46 15.96
CA TYR A 96 -1.65 33.96 14.94
C TYR A 96 -3.02 33.27 14.95
N ILE A 97 -3.06 31.94 15.13
CA ILE A 97 -4.29 31.15 14.98
C ILE A 97 -4.39 30.14 16.15
N PRO A 98 -5.02 30.51 17.28
CA PRO A 98 -5.15 29.62 18.42
C PRO A 98 -5.83 28.29 18.05
N ASN A 99 -5.31 27.17 18.58
CA ASN A 99 -5.82 25.82 18.35
C ASN A 99 -5.70 25.27 16.89
N SER A 100 -4.87 25.87 16.03
CA SER A 100 -4.59 25.28 14.72
C SER A 100 -3.86 23.95 14.88
N LYS A 101 -4.26 22.94 14.06
CA LYS A 101 -3.62 21.62 14.02
C LYS A 101 -3.00 21.41 12.64
N PRO A 102 -1.75 20.90 12.57
CA PRO A 102 -1.15 20.61 11.27
C PRO A 102 -1.90 19.47 10.58
N ALA A 103 -2.13 19.62 9.27
CA ALA A 103 -2.56 18.52 8.43
C ALA A 103 -1.37 17.58 8.21
N VAL A 104 -1.57 16.29 8.39
CA VAL A 104 -0.56 15.26 8.17
C VAL A 104 -0.89 14.45 6.91
N ASP A 105 0.15 14.11 6.14
CA ASP A 105 0.03 13.32 4.93
C ASP A 105 -0.22 11.83 5.23
N CYS A 106 -0.76 11.10 4.25
CA CYS A 106 -1.09 9.67 4.37
C CYS A 106 0.04 8.81 4.94
N PRO A 107 1.29 8.90 4.47
CA PRO A 107 2.39 8.08 5.00
C PRO A 107 2.71 8.32 6.48
N ALA A 108 2.32 9.45 7.04
CA ALA A 108 2.58 9.77 8.43
C ALA A 108 1.85 8.85 9.42
N ILE A 109 0.69 8.33 9.02
CA ILE A 109 -0.13 7.45 9.86
C ILE A 109 0.24 5.97 9.73
N PHE A 110 0.98 5.58 8.70
CA PHE A 110 1.32 4.18 8.41
C PHE A 110 2.08 3.47 9.53
N PRO A 111 3.07 4.09 10.18
CA PRO A 111 3.80 3.45 11.27
C PRO A 111 2.98 3.15 12.52
N PHE A 112 1.82 3.83 12.69
CA PHE A 112 0.96 3.63 13.86
C PHE A 112 0.11 2.36 13.77
N ALA A 113 -0.19 1.88 12.56
CA ALA A 113 -0.98 0.67 12.36
C ALA A 113 -0.52 -0.11 11.10
N PRO A 114 0.71 -0.64 11.08
CA PRO A 114 1.30 -1.25 9.89
C PRO A 114 0.49 -2.42 9.34
N THR A 115 -0.09 -3.24 10.21
CA THR A 115 -0.95 -4.36 9.81
C THR A 115 -2.24 -3.88 9.14
N ALA A 116 -2.84 -2.79 9.62
CA ALA A 116 -4.04 -2.21 9.03
C ALA A 116 -3.74 -1.60 7.64
N VAL A 117 -2.55 -1.02 7.45
CA VAL A 117 -2.09 -0.53 6.15
C VAL A 117 -1.98 -1.65 5.14
N LEU A 118 -1.40 -2.79 5.52
CA LEU A 118 -1.29 -3.96 4.64
C LEU A 118 -2.65 -4.54 4.28
N ILE A 119 -3.54 -4.71 5.26
CA ILE A 119 -4.92 -5.18 5.02
C ILE A 119 -5.65 -4.21 4.09
N GLY A 120 -5.49 -2.90 4.31
CA GLY A 120 -6.07 -1.86 3.49
C GLY A 120 -5.54 -1.86 2.05
N PHE A 121 -4.24 -2.04 1.88
CA PHE A 121 -3.64 -2.17 0.56
C PHE A 121 -4.16 -3.39 -0.21
N VAL A 122 -4.19 -4.56 0.43
CA VAL A 122 -4.74 -5.79 -0.17
C VAL A 122 -6.21 -5.58 -0.55
N GLY A 123 -7.00 -4.99 0.36
CA GLY A 123 -8.41 -4.70 0.10
C GLY A 123 -8.61 -3.77 -1.11
N SER A 124 -7.87 -2.67 -1.16
CA SER A 124 -7.95 -1.70 -2.26
C SER A 124 -7.47 -2.29 -3.60
N PHE A 125 -6.40 -3.07 -3.57
CA PHE A 125 -5.89 -3.71 -4.78
C PHE A 125 -6.87 -4.75 -5.34
N LEU A 126 -7.47 -5.58 -4.46
CA LEU A 126 -8.52 -6.52 -4.87
C LEU A 126 -9.76 -5.79 -5.37
N GLY A 127 -10.17 -4.69 -4.72
CA GLY A 127 -11.27 -3.85 -5.19
C GLY A 127 -11.01 -3.30 -6.60
N GLY A 128 -9.80 -2.80 -6.86
CA GLY A 128 -9.40 -2.35 -8.18
C GLY A 128 -9.38 -3.46 -9.24
N LEU A 129 -8.92 -4.67 -8.89
CA LEU A 129 -8.98 -5.82 -9.81
C LEU A 129 -10.42 -6.22 -10.15
N VAL A 130 -11.32 -6.18 -9.16
CA VAL A 130 -12.75 -6.45 -9.40
C VAL A 130 -13.36 -5.37 -10.29
N ALA A 131 -13.06 -4.10 -10.06
CA ALA A 131 -13.51 -3.01 -10.93
C ALA A 131 -13.00 -3.16 -12.37
N MET A 132 -11.71 -3.52 -12.54
CA MET A 132 -11.15 -3.82 -13.85
C MET A 132 -11.88 -4.99 -14.54
N ALA A 133 -12.17 -6.07 -13.79
CA ALA A 133 -12.89 -7.21 -14.33
C ALA A 133 -14.33 -6.84 -14.77
N ILE A 134 -15.01 -5.99 -14.01
CA ILE A 134 -16.34 -5.46 -14.37
C ILE A 134 -16.25 -4.61 -15.64
N MET A 135 -15.25 -3.73 -15.77
CA MET A 135 -15.08 -2.92 -16.98
C MET A 135 -14.80 -3.76 -18.23
N VAL A 136 -14.01 -4.83 -18.09
CA VAL A 136 -13.77 -5.79 -19.17
C VAL A 136 -15.06 -6.50 -19.57
N ALA A 137 -15.86 -6.96 -18.58
CA ALA A 137 -17.14 -7.64 -18.84
C ALA A 137 -18.18 -6.72 -19.49
N MET A 138 -18.15 -5.43 -19.18
CA MET A 138 -19.03 -4.42 -19.77
C MET A 138 -18.52 -3.91 -21.13
N HIS A 139 -17.43 -4.45 -21.67
CA HIS A 139 -16.82 -3.99 -22.92
C HIS A 139 -16.56 -2.47 -22.94
N SER A 140 -16.13 -1.90 -21.81
CA SER A 140 -15.83 -0.47 -21.71
C SER A 140 -14.69 -0.11 -22.68
N SER A 141 -14.82 1.05 -23.33
CA SER A 141 -13.80 1.56 -24.27
C SER A 141 -12.47 1.93 -23.58
N THR A 142 -12.49 2.13 -22.26
CA THR A 142 -11.31 2.39 -21.44
C THR A 142 -11.25 1.38 -20.30
N ILE A 143 -10.14 0.66 -20.19
CA ILE A 143 -9.87 -0.27 -19.10
C ILE A 143 -8.81 0.37 -18.22
N MET A 144 -9.14 0.69 -16.98
CA MET A 144 -8.17 1.20 -16.01
C MET A 144 -7.51 0.03 -15.27
N ILE A 145 -6.19 0.08 -15.18
CA ILE A 145 -5.39 -0.91 -14.44
C ILE A 145 -5.09 -0.32 -13.07
N PRO A 146 -5.42 -1.03 -11.97
CA PRO A 146 -5.13 -0.54 -10.63
C PRO A 146 -3.61 -0.39 -10.43
N ALA A 147 -3.16 0.84 -10.20
CA ALA A 147 -1.76 1.13 -9.94
C ALA A 147 -1.43 0.79 -8.48
N ALA A 148 -0.45 -0.09 -8.27
CA ALA A 148 -0.06 -0.56 -6.94
C ALA A 148 0.29 0.58 -5.97
N GLY A 149 0.94 1.65 -6.45
CA GLY A 149 1.26 2.82 -5.63
C GLY A 149 0.02 3.56 -5.15
N ILE A 150 -0.95 3.83 -6.03
CA ILE A 150 -2.20 4.51 -5.67
C ILE A 150 -3.00 3.66 -4.69
N CYS A 151 -3.16 2.36 -4.97
CA CYS A 151 -3.84 1.43 -4.08
C CYS A 151 -3.15 1.32 -2.72
N PHE A 152 -1.81 1.42 -2.67
CA PHE A 152 -1.07 1.39 -1.43
C PHE A 152 -1.34 2.63 -0.56
N PHE A 153 -1.25 3.83 -1.11
CA PHE A 153 -1.46 5.06 -0.35
C PHE A 153 -2.92 5.24 0.08
N SER A 154 -3.85 5.15 -0.84
CA SER A 154 -5.28 5.35 -0.55
C SER A 154 -5.86 4.19 0.24
N GLY A 155 -5.56 2.95 -0.15
CA GLY A 155 -6.00 1.75 0.54
C GLY A 155 -5.40 1.62 1.93
N GLY A 156 -4.11 1.90 2.09
CA GLY A 156 -3.44 1.91 3.39
C GLY A 156 -4.02 2.93 4.35
N THR A 157 -4.26 4.15 3.87
CA THR A 157 -4.90 5.20 4.67
C THR A 157 -6.31 4.81 5.10
N CYS A 158 -7.13 4.33 4.16
CA CYS A 158 -8.47 3.86 4.46
C CYS A 158 -8.44 2.65 5.42
N GLY A 159 -7.44 1.78 5.29
CA GLY A 159 -7.21 0.65 6.19
C GLY A 159 -6.98 1.08 7.63
N VAL A 160 -6.14 2.09 7.86
CA VAL A 160 -5.88 2.63 9.21
C VAL A 160 -7.16 3.19 9.81
N PHE A 161 -7.89 4.05 9.11
CA PHE A 161 -9.13 4.64 9.61
C PHE A 161 -10.24 3.59 9.76
N GLY A 162 -10.36 2.65 8.83
CA GLY A 162 -11.30 1.54 8.89
C GLY A 162 -11.05 0.63 10.09
N ASN A 163 -9.78 0.41 10.46
CA ASN A 163 -9.41 -0.36 11.64
C ASN A 163 -9.87 0.29 12.95
N ILE A 164 -9.80 1.61 13.05
CA ILE A 164 -10.25 2.35 14.24
C ILE A 164 -11.75 2.13 14.50
N HIS A 165 -12.57 2.10 13.47
CA HIS A 165 -14.03 2.01 13.58
C HIS A 165 -14.55 0.58 13.57
N GLY A 166 -14.01 -0.29 12.70
CA GLY A 166 -14.52 -1.64 12.46
C GLY A 166 -13.52 -2.79 12.64
N GLY A 167 -12.33 -2.51 13.20
CA GLY A 167 -11.24 -3.48 13.30
C GLY A 167 -10.76 -3.93 11.91
N TRP A 168 -10.15 -5.11 11.82
CA TRP A 168 -9.60 -5.61 10.55
C TRP A 168 -10.66 -5.75 9.42
N LYS A 169 -11.91 -6.04 9.77
CA LYS A 169 -13.02 -6.10 8.79
C LYS A 169 -13.35 -4.73 8.23
N GLY A 170 -13.38 -3.70 9.07
CA GLY A 170 -13.58 -2.32 8.63
C GLY A 170 -12.43 -1.83 7.76
N ALA A 171 -11.19 -2.20 8.11
CA ALA A 171 -10.02 -1.92 7.29
C ALA A 171 -10.14 -2.52 5.89
N PHE A 172 -10.49 -3.80 5.78
CA PHE A 172 -10.61 -4.50 4.50
C PHE A 172 -11.77 -3.99 3.65
N VAL A 173 -12.99 -3.93 4.22
CA VAL A 173 -14.20 -3.52 3.47
C VAL A 173 -14.10 -2.06 3.01
N GLY A 174 -13.69 -1.16 3.90
CA GLY A 174 -13.53 0.25 3.53
C GLY A 174 -12.52 0.45 2.41
N SER A 175 -11.38 -0.21 2.50
CA SER A 175 -10.34 -0.12 1.46
C SER A 175 -10.75 -0.80 0.16
N PHE A 176 -11.51 -1.88 0.20
CA PHE A 176 -12.06 -2.54 -0.98
C PHE A 176 -13.01 -1.61 -1.75
N ILE A 177 -13.90 -0.90 -1.05
CA ILE A 177 -14.79 0.09 -1.66
C ILE A 177 -13.98 1.24 -2.28
N VAL A 178 -12.94 1.71 -1.59
CA VAL A 178 -12.04 2.75 -2.14
C VAL A 178 -11.33 2.25 -3.40
N GLY A 179 -10.86 1.00 -3.41
CA GLY A 179 -10.26 0.38 -4.59
C GLY A 179 -11.21 0.31 -5.79
N LEU A 180 -12.48 -0.05 -5.54
CA LEU A 180 -13.54 -0.04 -6.56
C LEU A 180 -13.80 1.37 -7.12
N ALA A 181 -13.77 2.38 -6.27
CA ALA A 181 -14.09 3.76 -6.66
C ALA A 181 -12.93 4.47 -7.38
N LEU A 182 -11.68 4.05 -7.15
CA LEU A 182 -10.47 4.65 -7.75
C LEU A 182 -10.12 4.07 -9.12
N THR A 183 -10.73 2.95 -9.50
CA THR A 183 -10.54 2.27 -10.79
C THR A 183 -11.76 2.48 -11.67
#